data_20f12c3c3f573eb75dc1c2c5c76f7dee
#
_entry.id   20f12c3c3f573eb75dc1c2c5c76f7dee
#
_cell.length_a   1.000
_cell.length_b   1.000
_cell.length_c   1.000
_cell.angle_alpha   90.00
_cell.angle_beta   90.00
_cell.angle_gamma   90.00
#
_symmetry.space_group_name_H-M   'P 1'
#
loop_
_entity.id
_entity.type
_entity.pdbx_description
1 polymer ?
#
loop_
_entity_poly.entity_id
_entity_poly.type
_entity_poly.pdbx_seq_one_letter_code
_entity_poly.pdbx_strand_id
1 'polypeptide(L)'
;MQRQLISIPLVALLAIASGCNPQPDAAAAVKHAGVALSANVNNFKPSATLQEIMLSVIDPNVDPIWNSISTEVSAEGAIEKRPETDEDWATLRNHAVSLREVSNLLVIEGRAVAHSHANTSSHESELQAHAIQELIATQWPEFIQRAHALHDAANLAVEAIDKKNVDRLEEVGGIIEHACESCHSQFWYPGDKVPVN
;
A
#
# COMPACT_ATOMS: atom_id res chain seq x y z
N MET A 1 -21.21 73.12 -22.23
CA MET A 1 -20.73 74.05 -23.29
C MET A 1 -19.37 73.57 -23.72
N GLN A 2 -19.18 73.50 -24.99
CA GLN A 2 -17.97 73.29 -25.79
C GLN A 2 -17.71 71.88 -26.29
N ARG A 3 -18.24 71.64 -27.50
CA ARG A 3 -17.86 70.57 -28.43
C ARG A 3 -16.46 70.87 -28.97
N GLN A 4 -15.59 69.87 -28.97
CA GLN A 4 -14.44 69.92 -29.90
C GLN A 4 -14.48 68.67 -30.78
N LEU A 5 -14.62 68.94 -32.04
CA LEU A 5 -14.47 68.09 -33.19
C LEU A 5 -12.97 67.94 -33.48
N ILE A 6 -12.47 66.72 -33.55
CA ILE A 6 -11.11 66.48 -34.05
C ILE A 6 -11.19 65.47 -35.20
N SER A 7 -10.63 65.87 -36.25
CA SER A 7 -10.55 65.30 -37.57
C SER A 7 -9.85 63.96 -37.67
N ILE A 8 -10.36 63.12 -38.59
CA ILE A 8 -9.76 61.85 -39.00
C ILE A 8 -8.80 62.14 -40.16
N PRO A 9 -7.56 61.69 -40.19
CA PRO A 9 -6.81 61.52 -41.40
C PRO A 9 -6.93 60.11 -41.97
N LEU A 10 -7.32 60.04 -43.17
CA LEU A 10 -7.29 58.95 -44.15
C LEU A 10 -5.83 58.56 -44.39
N VAL A 11 -5.43 57.30 -44.03
CA VAL A 11 -4.13 56.76 -44.41
C VAL A 11 -4.33 55.49 -45.26
N ALA A 12 -3.61 55.51 -46.35
CA ALA A 12 -3.69 54.62 -47.49
C ALA A 12 -3.44 53.13 -47.19
N LEU A 13 -4.23 52.33 -47.92
CA LEU A 13 -4.02 50.91 -48.09
C LEU A 13 -2.71 50.61 -48.84
N LEU A 14 -1.74 49.96 -48.22
CA LEU A 14 -0.68 49.25 -48.92
C LEU A 14 -0.96 47.75 -48.79
N ALA A 15 -1.35 47.12 -49.89
CA ALA A 15 -1.46 45.67 -49.98
C ALA A 15 -0.05 45.10 -50.16
N ILE A 16 0.39 44.37 -49.11
CA ILE A 16 1.58 43.54 -49.22
C ILE A 16 1.08 42.10 -49.35
N ALA A 17 1.21 41.56 -50.57
CA ALA A 17 1.06 40.12 -50.80
C ALA A 17 2.24 39.38 -50.18
N SER A 18 2.03 38.81 -49.04
CA SER A 18 2.99 37.86 -48.43
C SER A 18 2.56 36.43 -48.77
N GLY A 19 3.42 35.77 -49.52
CA GLY A 19 3.23 34.41 -49.96
C GLY A 19 3.06 33.44 -48.77
N CYS A 20 2.09 32.54 -48.92
CA CYS A 20 1.96 31.36 -48.08
C CYS A 20 3.19 30.47 -48.28
N ASN A 21 4.09 30.48 -47.31
CA ASN A 21 5.07 29.44 -47.17
C ASN A 21 4.45 28.35 -46.27
N PRO A 22 4.25 27.12 -46.73
CA PRO A 22 3.75 26.06 -45.87
C PRO A 22 4.84 25.72 -44.85
N GLN A 23 4.60 26.12 -43.62
CA GLN A 23 5.40 25.68 -42.48
C GLN A 23 5.19 24.17 -42.35
N PRO A 24 6.23 23.33 -42.33
CA PRO A 24 6.04 21.92 -42.13
C PRO A 24 5.50 21.67 -40.72
N ASP A 25 4.43 20.89 -40.66
CA ASP A 25 3.78 20.43 -39.45
C ASP A 25 4.81 19.89 -38.48
N ALA A 26 5.09 20.66 -37.44
CA ALA A 26 5.86 20.19 -36.24
C ALA A 26 5.05 19.25 -35.36
N ALA A 27 4.02 18.60 -35.93
CA ALA A 27 3.24 17.55 -35.29
C ALA A 27 3.80 16.13 -35.53
N ALA A 28 5.01 16.05 -36.13
CA ALA A 28 5.66 14.77 -36.36
C ALA A 28 6.76 14.57 -35.30
N ALA A 29 6.59 13.50 -34.54
CA ALA A 29 7.60 12.85 -33.72
C ALA A 29 7.83 13.38 -32.29
N VAL A 30 6.78 13.51 -31.49
CA VAL A 30 6.90 12.86 -30.17
C VAL A 30 6.56 11.38 -30.40
N LYS A 31 7.46 10.65 -31.05
CA LYS A 31 7.61 9.24 -30.79
C LYS A 31 7.94 9.17 -29.29
N HIS A 32 6.93 8.93 -28.46
CA HIS A 32 7.18 8.28 -27.20
C HIS A 32 7.97 7.03 -27.58
N ALA A 33 9.28 7.07 -27.35
CA ALA A 33 10.03 5.86 -27.17
C ALA A 33 9.31 5.19 -25.99
N GLY A 34 8.35 4.36 -26.31
CA GLY A 34 7.85 3.38 -25.39
C GLY A 34 9.11 2.64 -24.97
N VAL A 35 9.62 2.98 -23.81
CA VAL A 35 10.57 2.14 -23.11
C VAL A 35 9.83 0.80 -23.10
N ALA A 36 10.28 -0.09 -23.96
CA ALA A 36 9.87 -1.48 -23.91
C ALA A 36 10.32 -1.97 -22.54
N LEU A 37 9.47 -1.83 -21.53
CA LEU A 37 9.54 -2.50 -20.23
C LEU A 37 9.24 -4.00 -20.44
N SER A 38 9.78 -4.56 -21.53
CA SER A 38 9.78 -5.98 -21.84
C SER A 38 11.20 -6.50 -21.65
N ALA A 39 11.72 -6.33 -20.44
CA ALA A 39 12.96 -7.01 -20.07
C ALA A 39 12.90 -7.31 -18.57
N ASN A 40 12.64 -8.59 -18.27
CA ASN A 40 12.78 -9.16 -16.93
C ASN A 40 12.00 -8.45 -15.82
N VAL A 41 10.73 -8.73 -15.74
CA VAL A 41 9.86 -8.43 -14.59
C VAL A 41 10.37 -9.09 -13.30
N ASN A 42 11.40 -9.94 -13.36
CA ASN A 42 11.96 -10.70 -12.24
C ASN A 42 13.41 -10.36 -11.90
N ASN A 43 13.70 -9.08 -11.67
CA ASN A 43 14.96 -8.70 -11.02
C ASN A 43 14.94 -8.88 -9.48
N PHE A 44 13.81 -9.34 -8.94
CA PHE A 44 13.71 -9.64 -7.51
C PHE A 44 14.39 -10.97 -7.19
N LYS A 45 15.05 -11.02 -6.03
CA LYS A 45 15.67 -12.24 -5.49
C LYS A 45 14.98 -12.59 -4.16
N PRO A 46 13.84 -13.28 -4.18
CA PRO A 46 13.16 -13.68 -2.96
C PRO A 46 14.06 -14.66 -2.19
N SER A 47 14.68 -14.20 -1.12
CA SER A 47 15.56 -15.01 -0.28
C SER A 47 14.88 -15.48 0.99
N ALA A 48 13.99 -14.68 1.56
CA ALA A 48 13.15 -15.08 2.67
C ALA A 48 11.89 -15.80 2.19
N THR A 49 11.41 -16.76 2.96
CA THR A 49 10.10 -17.41 2.77
C THR A 49 8.97 -16.51 3.26
N LEU A 50 7.70 -16.84 2.93
CA LEU A 50 6.54 -16.14 3.50
C LEU A 50 6.52 -16.25 5.02
N GLN A 51 6.78 -17.45 5.57
CA GLN A 51 6.85 -17.67 7.01
C GLN A 51 7.90 -16.77 7.68
N GLU A 52 9.10 -16.66 7.10
CA GLU A 52 10.14 -15.77 7.63
C GLU A 52 9.73 -14.30 7.56
N ILE A 53 9.05 -13.88 6.50
CA ILE A 53 8.53 -12.50 6.40
C ILE A 53 7.48 -12.25 7.48
N MET A 54 6.55 -13.19 7.72
CA MET A 54 5.56 -13.05 8.80
C MET A 54 6.25 -12.87 10.15
N LEU A 55 7.10 -13.83 10.53
CA LEU A 55 7.74 -13.86 11.86
C LEU A 55 8.79 -12.75 12.07
N SER A 56 9.51 -12.36 11.03
CA SER A 56 10.66 -11.46 11.17
C SER A 56 10.37 -10.01 10.83
N VAL A 57 9.31 -9.75 10.08
CA VAL A 57 9.02 -8.39 9.60
C VAL A 57 7.57 -7.97 9.87
N ILE A 58 6.57 -8.81 9.57
CA ILE A 58 5.16 -8.40 9.75
C ILE A 58 4.81 -8.35 11.24
N ASP A 59 4.96 -9.45 11.98
CA ASP A 59 4.62 -9.50 13.40
C ASP A 59 5.38 -8.43 14.23
N PRO A 60 6.72 -8.27 14.09
CA PRO A 60 7.44 -7.24 14.83
C PRO A 60 7.03 -5.80 14.51
N ASN A 61 6.34 -5.56 13.40
CA ASN A 61 5.87 -4.22 13.02
C ASN A 61 4.38 -4.02 13.30
N VAL A 62 3.57 -5.06 13.33
CA VAL A 62 2.15 -4.93 13.68
C VAL A 62 1.91 -4.88 15.17
N ASP A 63 2.62 -5.70 15.94
CA ASP A 63 2.49 -5.78 17.41
C ASP A 63 2.65 -4.42 18.11
N PRO A 64 3.66 -3.59 17.80
CA PRO A 64 3.77 -2.25 18.39
C PRO A 64 2.59 -1.35 18.07
N ILE A 65 1.97 -1.49 16.90
CA ILE A 65 0.78 -0.71 16.51
C ILE A 65 -0.40 -1.13 17.39
N TRP A 66 -0.69 -2.43 17.49
CA TRP A 66 -1.78 -2.95 18.33
C TRP A 66 -1.57 -2.65 19.81
N ASN A 67 -0.35 -2.80 20.31
CA ASN A 67 0.01 -2.55 21.69
C ASN A 67 0.19 -1.07 22.03
N SER A 68 0.02 -0.16 21.09
CA SER A 68 0.15 1.29 21.31
C SER A 68 -1.02 1.89 22.08
N ILE A 69 -2.19 1.26 21.99
CA ILE A 69 -3.42 1.68 22.66
C ILE A 69 -3.96 0.48 23.41
N SER A 70 -4.13 0.62 24.72
CA SER A 70 -4.74 -0.43 25.56
C SER A 70 -5.32 0.18 26.82
N THR A 71 -6.32 -0.49 27.39
CA THR A 71 -6.87 -0.19 28.71
C THR A 71 -6.73 -1.42 29.58
N GLU A 72 -5.90 -1.31 30.62
CA GLU A 72 -5.77 -2.35 31.65
C GLU A 72 -6.64 -2.00 32.84
N VAL A 73 -7.55 -2.88 33.20
CA VAL A 73 -8.44 -2.72 34.36
C VAL A 73 -7.96 -3.63 35.46
N SER A 74 -7.62 -3.04 36.62
CA SER A 74 -7.21 -3.75 37.84
C SER A 74 -8.10 -3.35 39.01
N ALA A 75 -7.84 -3.94 40.18
CA ALA A 75 -8.53 -3.57 41.44
C ALA A 75 -8.23 -2.14 41.87
N GLU A 76 -7.11 -1.58 41.41
CA GLU A 76 -6.62 -0.25 41.72
C GLU A 76 -7.17 0.83 40.74
N GLY A 77 -7.80 0.39 39.64
CA GLY A 77 -8.40 1.30 38.63
C GLY A 77 -8.08 0.89 37.18
N ALA A 78 -8.40 1.79 36.26
CA ALA A 78 -8.09 1.65 34.84
C ALA A 78 -6.84 2.46 34.50
N ILE A 79 -5.91 1.82 33.77
CA ILE A 79 -4.72 2.46 33.22
C ILE A 79 -4.86 2.43 31.69
N GLU A 80 -4.90 3.62 31.11
CA GLU A 80 -4.91 3.78 29.66
C GLU A 80 -3.49 3.99 29.14
N LYS A 81 -3.10 3.22 28.14
CA LYS A 81 -1.88 3.39 27.38
C LYS A 81 -2.22 3.97 26.02
N ARG A 82 -1.48 4.99 25.61
CA ARG A 82 -1.58 5.61 24.29
C ARG A 82 -0.28 6.34 23.96
N PRO A 83 0.00 6.65 22.68
CA PRO A 83 1.14 7.48 22.31
C PRO A 83 0.98 8.89 22.83
N GLU A 84 1.96 9.41 23.57
CA GLU A 84 1.90 10.74 24.19
C GLU A 84 2.92 11.71 23.61
N THR A 85 4.10 11.23 23.24
CA THR A 85 5.21 12.05 22.77
C THR A 85 5.37 12.00 21.24
N ASP A 86 6.06 13.00 20.70
CA ASP A 86 6.43 13.00 19.26
C ASP A 86 7.31 11.80 18.90
N GLU A 87 8.11 11.30 19.84
CA GLU A 87 8.94 10.13 19.68
C GLU A 87 8.11 8.84 19.61
N ASP A 88 7.07 8.71 20.42
CA ASP A 88 6.13 7.59 20.35
C ASP A 88 5.48 7.53 18.97
N TRP A 89 4.95 8.66 18.51
CA TRP A 89 4.31 8.76 17.20
C TRP A 89 5.30 8.48 16.05
N ALA A 90 6.54 8.96 16.14
CA ALA A 90 7.56 8.69 15.13
C ALA A 90 7.95 7.20 15.11
N THR A 91 8.02 6.55 16.26
CA THR A 91 8.29 5.13 16.39
C THR A 91 7.17 4.29 15.76
N LEU A 92 5.92 4.59 16.10
CA LEU A 92 4.75 3.93 15.49
C LEU A 92 4.69 4.13 13.98
N ARG A 93 5.05 5.34 13.52
CA ARG A 93 5.12 5.62 12.10
C ARG A 93 6.11 4.73 11.37
N ASN A 94 7.28 4.49 11.94
CA ASN A 94 8.29 3.60 11.35
C ASN A 94 7.75 2.17 11.23
N HIS A 95 7.05 1.66 12.24
CA HIS A 95 6.40 0.36 12.19
C HIS A 95 5.30 0.30 11.12
N ALA A 96 4.43 1.29 11.07
CA ALA A 96 3.35 1.33 10.08
C ALA A 96 3.87 1.43 8.64
N VAL A 97 4.91 2.22 8.38
CA VAL A 97 5.58 2.29 7.08
C VAL A 97 6.24 0.95 6.72
N SER A 98 6.90 0.30 7.67
CA SER A 98 7.51 -1.03 7.46
C SER A 98 6.44 -2.07 7.12
N LEU A 99 5.31 -2.08 7.84
CA LEU A 99 4.19 -2.98 7.60
C LEU A 99 3.57 -2.74 6.21
N ARG A 100 3.41 -1.48 5.80
CA ARG A 100 2.92 -1.12 4.48
C ARG A 100 3.84 -1.62 3.38
N GLU A 101 5.12 -1.37 3.48
CA GLU A 101 6.08 -1.74 2.43
C GLU A 101 6.34 -3.25 2.37
N VAL A 102 6.34 -3.96 3.51
CA VAL A 102 6.57 -5.40 3.52
C VAL A 102 5.46 -6.19 2.81
N SER A 103 4.24 -5.69 2.78
CA SER A 103 3.12 -6.34 2.08
C SER A 103 3.42 -6.55 0.58
N ASN A 104 4.21 -5.64 -0.04
CA ASN A 104 4.68 -5.78 -1.41
C ASN A 104 5.65 -6.95 -1.60
N LEU A 105 6.36 -7.37 -0.55
CA LEU A 105 7.25 -8.51 -0.61
C LEU A 105 6.51 -9.84 -0.69
N LEU A 106 5.26 -9.90 -0.20
CA LEU A 106 4.45 -11.12 -0.24
C LEU A 106 4.12 -11.55 -1.66
N VAL A 107 3.92 -10.57 -2.56
CA VAL A 107 3.49 -10.80 -3.95
C VAL A 107 4.66 -10.92 -4.95
N ILE A 108 5.87 -11.15 -4.48
CA ILE A 108 7.00 -11.46 -5.36
C ILE A 108 6.89 -12.94 -5.78
N GLU A 109 6.66 -13.16 -7.07
CA GLU A 109 6.53 -14.52 -7.64
C GLU A 109 7.74 -15.40 -7.33
N GLY A 110 7.47 -16.68 -7.12
CA GLY A 110 8.52 -17.69 -6.85
C GLY A 110 8.99 -17.71 -5.39
N ARG A 111 8.38 -16.92 -4.49
CA ARG A 111 8.68 -17.01 -3.08
C ARG A 111 8.10 -18.29 -2.47
N ALA A 112 8.95 -19.05 -1.78
CA ALA A 112 8.51 -20.23 -1.05
C ALA A 112 7.67 -19.86 0.18
N VAL A 113 6.70 -20.68 0.54
CA VAL A 113 5.90 -20.48 1.77
C VAL A 113 6.77 -20.69 3.01
N ALA A 114 7.55 -21.78 3.05
CA ALA A 114 8.46 -22.07 4.13
C ALA A 114 9.65 -22.92 3.62
N HIS A 115 10.68 -23.09 4.43
CA HIS A 115 11.76 -24.04 4.16
C HIS A 115 11.27 -25.47 4.20
N SER A 116 11.93 -26.37 3.48
CA SER A 116 11.50 -27.78 3.32
C SER A 116 11.31 -28.58 4.61
N HIS A 117 11.92 -28.13 5.70
CA HIS A 117 11.82 -28.79 7.01
C HIS A 117 11.10 -27.93 8.07
N ALA A 118 10.60 -26.76 7.67
CA ALA A 118 9.87 -25.89 8.57
C ALA A 118 8.43 -26.38 8.72
N ASN A 119 7.91 -26.28 9.94
CA ASN A 119 6.51 -26.54 10.24
C ASN A 119 5.71 -25.24 10.09
N THR A 120 4.62 -25.28 9.34
CA THR A 120 3.67 -24.17 9.20
C THR A 120 2.33 -24.45 9.86
N SER A 121 2.21 -25.61 10.51
CA SER A 121 0.97 -26.07 11.12
C SER A 121 1.23 -26.49 12.55
N SER A 122 0.53 -25.87 13.49
CA SER A 122 0.47 -26.20 14.91
C SER A 122 -0.90 -26.76 15.33
N HIS A 123 -1.88 -26.69 14.44
CA HIS A 123 -3.24 -27.17 14.64
C HIS A 123 -3.71 -27.99 13.43
N GLU A 124 -4.69 -28.88 13.62
CA GLU A 124 -5.20 -29.76 12.56
C GLU A 124 -5.94 -29.03 11.43
N SER A 125 -6.44 -27.82 11.69
CA SER A 125 -7.07 -26.96 10.67
C SER A 125 -6.06 -26.22 9.80
N GLU A 126 -4.81 -26.14 10.22
CA GLU A 126 -3.75 -25.42 9.53
C GLU A 126 -3.09 -26.28 8.45
N LEU A 127 -2.96 -25.71 7.26
CA LEU A 127 -2.33 -26.38 6.13
C LEU A 127 -0.80 -26.47 6.29
N GLN A 128 -0.23 -27.53 5.78
CA GLN A 128 1.21 -27.68 5.61
C GLN A 128 1.71 -26.78 4.49
N ALA A 129 2.98 -26.36 4.53
CA ALA A 129 3.58 -25.40 3.61
C ALA A 129 3.37 -25.72 2.12
N HIS A 130 3.42 -27.00 1.73
CA HIS A 130 3.20 -27.40 0.34
C HIS A 130 1.75 -27.16 -0.12
N ALA A 131 0.77 -27.43 0.75
CA ALA A 131 -0.63 -27.22 0.44
C ALA A 131 -0.96 -25.70 0.36
N ILE A 132 -0.36 -24.89 1.24
CA ILE A 132 -0.44 -23.43 1.16
C ILE A 132 0.16 -22.94 -0.18
N GLN A 133 1.32 -23.46 -0.56
CA GLN A 133 2.00 -23.11 -1.81
C GLN A 133 1.13 -23.40 -3.05
N GLU A 134 0.50 -24.57 -3.09
CA GLU A 134 -0.40 -24.98 -4.17
C GLU A 134 -1.66 -24.10 -4.20
N LEU A 135 -2.22 -23.78 -3.03
CA LEU A 135 -3.40 -22.94 -2.93
C LEU A 135 -3.11 -21.52 -3.39
N ILE A 136 -1.98 -20.94 -2.98
CA ILE A 136 -1.53 -19.62 -3.46
C ILE A 136 -1.30 -19.65 -4.97
N ALA A 137 -0.66 -20.67 -5.51
CA ALA A 137 -0.39 -20.76 -6.94
C ALA A 137 -1.67 -20.86 -7.78
N THR A 138 -2.71 -21.55 -7.27
CA THR A 138 -4.00 -21.69 -7.96
C THR A 138 -4.89 -20.47 -7.81
N GLN A 139 -4.71 -19.68 -6.73
CA GLN A 139 -5.50 -18.49 -6.41
C GLN A 139 -4.59 -17.23 -6.31
N TRP A 140 -3.64 -17.12 -7.22
CA TRP A 140 -2.65 -16.04 -7.21
C TRP A 140 -3.26 -14.62 -7.26
N PRO A 141 -4.30 -14.33 -8.08
CA PRO A 141 -4.95 -13.03 -8.06
C PRO A 141 -5.58 -12.69 -6.71
N GLU A 142 -6.20 -13.67 -6.06
CA GLU A 142 -6.82 -13.51 -4.73
C GLU A 142 -5.76 -13.29 -3.66
N PHE A 143 -4.62 -13.99 -3.74
CA PHE A 143 -3.50 -13.79 -2.84
C PHE A 143 -2.94 -12.37 -2.94
N ILE A 144 -2.75 -11.85 -4.16
CA ILE A 144 -2.37 -10.45 -4.39
C ILE A 144 -3.38 -9.49 -3.75
N GLN A 145 -4.68 -9.75 -3.92
CA GLN A 145 -5.73 -8.91 -3.35
C GLN A 145 -5.65 -8.88 -1.82
N ARG A 146 -5.37 -10.02 -1.16
CA ARG A 146 -5.21 -10.08 0.30
C ARG A 146 -3.97 -9.32 0.77
N ALA A 147 -2.85 -9.46 0.07
CA ALA A 147 -1.65 -8.70 0.38
C ALA A 147 -1.86 -7.18 0.22
N HIS A 148 -2.59 -6.77 -0.82
CA HIS A 148 -2.94 -5.36 -1.01
C HIS A 148 -3.92 -4.85 0.06
N ALA A 149 -4.83 -5.69 0.58
CA ALA A 149 -5.69 -5.31 1.69
C ALA A 149 -4.88 -4.97 2.96
N LEU A 150 -3.82 -5.74 3.25
CA LEU A 150 -2.88 -5.40 4.33
C LEU A 150 -2.13 -4.09 4.05
N HIS A 151 -1.67 -3.90 2.81
CA HIS A 151 -1.03 -2.64 2.39
C HIS A 151 -1.93 -1.44 2.67
N ASP A 152 -3.18 -1.51 2.24
CA ASP A 152 -4.15 -0.41 2.38
C ASP A 152 -4.50 -0.16 3.85
N ALA A 153 -4.67 -1.22 4.66
CA ALA A 153 -4.87 -1.11 6.09
C ALA A 153 -3.68 -0.43 6.80
N ALA A 154 -2.45 -0.82 6.44
CA ALA A 154 -1.24 -0.19 6.98
C ALA A 154 -1.11 1.28 6.55
N ASN A 155 -1.57 1.63 5.33
CA ASN A 155 -1.61 3.03 4.90
C ASN A 155 -2.58 3.87 5.75
N LEU A 156 -3.74 3.32 6.11
CA LEU A 156 -4.66 3.98 7.05
C LEU A 156 -4.01 4.20 8.42
N ALA A 157 -3.16 3.26 8.89
CA ALA A 157 -2.41 3.45 10.13
C ALA A 157 -1.42 4.61 10.01
N VAL A 158 -0.67 4.71 8.91
CA VAL A 158 0.22 5.86 8.66
C VAL A 158 -0.56 7.18 8.70
N GLU A 159 -1.73 7.23 8.06
CA GLU A 159 -2.57 8.43 8.05
C GLU A 159 -3.10 8.81 9.44
N ALA A 160 -3.51 7.83 10.26
CA ALA A 160 -3.96 8.06 11.63
C ALA A 160 -2.82 8.57 12.51
N ILE A 161 -1.63 7.98 12.37
CA ILE A 161 -0.41 8.35 13.09
C ILE A 161 0.05 9.76 12.70
N ASP A 162 0.08 10.09 11.41
CA ASP A 162 0.47 11.42 10.92
C ASP A 162 -0.45 12.54 11.46
N LYS A 163 -1.71 12.19 11.75
CA LYS A 163 -2.68 13.09 12.37
C LYS A 163 -2.71 13.01 13.89
N LYS A 164 -1.91 12.14 14.50
CA LYS A 164 -1.91 11.82 15.94
C LYS A 164 -3.32 11.51 16.46
N ASN A 165 -4.11 10.82 15.66
CA ASN A 165 -5.50 10.51 15.98
C ASN A 165 -5.59 9.11 16.62
N VAL A 166 -5.68 9.09 17.97
CA VAL A 166 -5.73 7.86 18.78
C VAL A 166 -6.95 7.02 18.43
N ASP A 167 -8.14 7.62 18.38
CA ASP A 167 -9.40 6.90 18.12
C ASP A 167 -9.37 6.24 16.73
N ARG A 168 -8.84 6.97 15.74
CA ARG A 168 -8.69 6.40 14.39
C ARG A 168 -7.64 5.31 14.33
N LEU A 169 -6.55 5.42 15.10
CA LEU A 169 -5.52 4.39 15.14
C LEU A 169 -6.04 3.10 15.77
N GLU A 170 -6.86 3.20 16.82
CA GLU A 170 -7.54 2.04 17.43
C GLU A 170 -8.47 1.35 16.43
N GLU A 171 -9.33 2.11 15.73
CA GLU A 171 -10.19 1.57 14.67
C GLU A 171 -9.40 0.87 13.57
N VAL A 172 -8.29 1.47 13.15
CA VAL A 172 -7.41 0.90 12.10
C VAL A 172 -6.72 -0.37 12.56
N GLY A 173 -6.44 -0.52 13.86
CA GLY A 173 -5.96 -1.78 14.44
C GLY A 173 -6.87 -2.96 14.09
N GLY A 174 -8.19 -2.80 14.22
CA GLY A 174 -9.18 -3.80 13.81
C GLY A 174 -9.23 -4.02 12.29
N ILE A 175 -8.97 -2.99 11.48
CA ILE A 175 -8.91 -3.15 10.01
C ILE A 175 -7.68 -3.97 9.61
N ILE A 176 -6.53 -3.76 10.27
CA ILE A 176 -5.31 -4.55 10.06
C ILE A 176 -5.56 -6.01 10.45
N GLU A 177 -6.15 -6.25 11.63
CA GLU A 177 -6.50 -7.60 12.09
C GLU A 177 -7.39 -8.32 11.07
N HIS A 178 -8.44 -7.65 10.57
CA HIS A 178 -9.31 -8.20 9.55
C HIS A 178 -8.56 -8.53 8.25
N ALA A 179 -7.60 -7.71 7.83
CA ALA A 179 -6.78 -7.97 6.65
C ALA A 179 -5.91 -9.22 6.83
N CYS A 180 -5.26 -9.37 8.00
CA CYS A 180 -4.47 -10.54 8.35
C CYS A 180 -5.34 -11.80 8.38
N GLU A 181 -6.45 -11.77 9.12
CA GLU A 181 -7.35 -12.89 9.30
C GLU A 181 -8.00 -13.34 7.99
N SER A 182 -8.40 -12.41 7.15
CA SER A 182 -9.02 -12.74 5.86
C SER A 182 -8.07 -13.41 4.87
N CYS A 183 -6.75 -13.19 5.01
CA CYS A 183 -5.73 -13.89 4.24
C CYS A 183 -5.46 -15.28 4.84
N HIS A 184 -5.25 -15.35 6.15
CA HIS A 184 -4.95 -16.59 6.85
C HIS A 184 -6.12 -17.58 6.76
N SER A 185 -7.36 -17.17 6.96
CA SER A 185 -8.54 -18.01 6.82
C SER A 185 -8.75 -18.54 5.38
N GLN A 186 -8.20 -17.88 4.39
CA GLN A 186 -8.27 -18.36 3.00
C GLN A 186 -7.12 -19.31 2.64
N PHE A 187 -5.89 -19.01 3.09
CA PHE A 187 -4.69 -19.68 2.59
C PHE A 187 -3.99 -20.57 3.61
N TRP A 188 -4.18 -20.35 4.92
CA TRP A 188 -3.51 -21.11 5.96
C TRP A 188 -4.43 -22.14 6.67
N TYR A 189 -5.62 -21.71 7.05
CA TYR A 189 -6.62 -22.59 7.71
C TYR A 189 -8.00 -22.49 7.04
N PRO A 190 -8.11 -22.82 5.73
CA PRO A 190 -9.37 -22.79 5.02
C PRO A 190 -10.32 -23.83 5.60
N GLY A 191 -11.46 -23.40 6.10
CA GLY A 191 -12.46 -24.25 6.71
C GLY A 191 -12.52 -24.18 8.23
N ASP A 192 -11.62 -23.46 8.86
CA ASP A 192 -11.80 -23.07 10.26
C ASP A 192 -12.99 -22.10 10.35
N LYS A 193 -13.94 -22.44 11.23
CA LYS A 193 -15.07 -21.54 11.47
C LYS A 193 -14.60 -20.47 12.43
N VAL A 194 -14.11 -19.36 11.90
CA VAL A 194 -13.87 -18.17 12.72
C VAL A 194 -15.20 -17.78 13.35
N PRO A 195 -15.26 -17.65 14.69
CA PRO A 195 -16.43 -17.10 15.34
C PRO A 195 -16.66 -15.68 14.82
N VAL A 196 -17.73 -15.46 14.08
CA VAL A 196 -18.22 -14.12 13.75
C VAL A 196 -18.75 -13.52 15.05
N ASN A 197 -17.97 -12.65 15.67
CA ASN A 197 -18.42 -11.81 16.78
C ASN A 197 -19.29 -10.67 16.28
#